data_b29be801ae2e276caf808fc159572092
#
_entry.id   b29be801ae2e276caf808fc159572092
#
_cell.length_a   1.000
_cell.length_b   1.000
_cell.length_c   1.000
_cell.angle_alpha   90.00
_cell.angle_beta   90.00
_cell.angle_gamma   90.00
#
_symmetry.space_group_name_H-M   'P 1'
#
loop_
_entity.id
_entity.type
_entity.pdbx_description
1 polymer ?
#
loop_
_entity_poly.entity_id
_entity_poly.type
_entity_poly.pdbx_seq_one_letter_code
_entity_poly.pdbx_strand_id
1 'polypeptide(L)'
;LPVPVLAVLHLPRDRTSRIAEVLAPYCALPVREAEDKQPLQPGTVTFAPPDYHLLVEDEGALALSVDAPVLFSRPAIDPLFDSAAAVFGAQVLALLLTGASSDGSEGVAAVRRAGGHAWLQCPEEAEASMMPASALQYAGADAVLPLELMCRRLKELFA
;
A
#
# COMPACT_ATOMS: atom_id res chain seq x y z
N LEU A 1 -5.78 7.93 -13.55
CA LEU A 1 -5.87 6.56 -13.03
C LEU A 1 -7.33 6.17 -12.84
N PRO A 2 -7.83 5.17 -13.59
CA PRO A 2 -9.23 4.74 -13.46
C PRO A 2 -9.45 3.72 -12.33
N VAL A 3 -8.47 3.57 -11.43
CA VAL A 3 -8.48 2.60 -10.34
C VAL A 3 -8.35 3.31 -9.00
N PRO A 4 -8.85 2.73 -7.89
CA PRO A 4 -8.58 3.24 -6.55
C PRO A 4 -7.12 2.98 -6.18
N VAL A 5 -6.52 3.92 -5.46
CA VAL A 5 -5.18 3.79 -4.89
C VAL A 5 -5.31 3.82 -3.37
N LEU A 6 -4.86 2.76 -2.71
CA LEU A 6 -4.82 2.66 -1.26
C LEU A 6 -3.37 2.75 -0.80
N ALA A 7 -3.12 3.50 0.26
CA ALA A 7 -1.77 3.74 0.74
C ALA A 7 -1.67 3.58 2.26
N VAL A 8 -0.58 2.95 2.70
CA VAL A 8 -0.20 2.87 4.10
C VAL A 8 1.16 3.51 4.28
N LEU A 9 1.25 4.42 5.24
CA LEU A 9 2.50 4.90 5.80
C LEU A 9 2.55 4.51 7.27
N HIS A 10 3.72 4.15 7.76
CA HIS A 10 3.93 3.95 9.20
C HIS A 10 3.88 5.31 9.89
N LEU A 11 2.75 5.60 10.52
CA LEU A 11 2.47 6.86 11.21
C LEU A 11 2.50 6.68 12.72
N PRO A 12 2.95 7.69 13.50
CA PRO A 12 2.77 7.70 14.94
C PRO A 12 1.29 7.56 15.30
N ARG A 13 0.97 6.62 16.20
CA ARG A 13 -0.43 6.31 16.59
C ARG A 13 -1.07 7.37 17.47
N ASP A 14 -0.25 8.16 18.16
CA ASP A 14 -0.66 9.18 19.14
C ASP A 14 -0.83 10.58 18.53
N ARG A 15 -0.74 10.71 17.21
CA ARG A 15 -0.81 12.00 16.51
C ARG A 15 -1.82 11.98 15.40
N THR A 16 -2.48 13.13 15.20
CA THR A 16 -3.31 13.36 14.01
C THR A 16 -2.43 13.40 12.76
N SER A 17 -2.83 12.67 11.72
CA SER A 17 -2.16 12.73 10.43
C SER A 17 -2.63 13.95 9.63
N ARG A 18 -1.70 14.56 8.94
CA ARG A 18 -1.96 15.60 7.94
C ARG A 18 -1.44 15.19 6.56
N ILE A 19 -1.21 13.89 6.37
CA ILE A 19 -0.57 13.39 5.13
C ILE A 19 -1.41 13.75 3.89
N ALA A 20 -2.73 13.64 3.98
CA ALA A 20 -3.61 13.99 2.87
C ALA A 20 -3.50 15.48 2.51
N GLU A 21 -3.47 16.36 3.51
CA GLU A 21 -3.30 17.83 3.31
C GLU A 21 -1.94 18.15 2.70
N VAL A 22 -0.89 17.49 3.17
CA VAL A 22 0.49 17.73 2.70
C VAL A 22 0.67 17.26 1.27
N LEU A 23 0.09 16.13 0.88
CA LEU A 23 0.27 15.56 -0.44
C LEU A 23 -0.72 16.10 -1.48
N ALA A 24 -1.88 16.58 -1.08
CA ALA A 24 -2.90 17.08 -2.01
C ALA A 24 -2.37 18.09 -3.05
N PRO A 25 -1.51 19.08 -2.69
CA PRO A 25 -0.97 20.03 -3.67
C PRO A 25 -0.07 19.40 -4.74
N TYR A 26 0.49 18.23 -4.48
CA TYR A 26 1.44 17.55 -5.36
C TYR A 26 0.79 16.40 -6.16
N CYS A 27 -0.47 16.07 -5.89
CA CYS A 27 -1.20 14.99 -6.54
C CYS A 27 -2.23 15.54 -7.52
N ALA A 28 -2.26 14.98 -8.73
CA ALA A 28 -3.32 15.27 -9.70
C ALA A 28 -4.66 14.60 -9.31
N LEU A 29 -4.61 13.57 -8.46
CA LEU A 29 -5.77 12.87 -7.94
C LEU A 29 -6.16 13.43 -6.57
N PRO A 30 -7.46 13.42 -6.22
CA PRO A 30 -7.88 13.70 -4.85
C PRO A 30 -7.19 12.78 -3.85
N VAL A 31 -6.66 13.35 -2.77
CA VAL A 31 -6.00 12.62 -1.68
C VAL A 31 -6.86 12.77 -0.42
N ARG A 32 -7.12 11.65 0.24
CA ARG A 32 -7.93 11.63 1.46
C ARG A 32 -7.46 10.57 2.44
N GLU A 33 -7.97 10.64 3.65
CA GLU A 33 -7.85 9.61 4.68
C GLU A 33 -9.09 8.70 4.62
N ALA A 34 -8.90 7.41 4.88
CA ALA A 34 -9.99 6.43 4.84
C ALA A 34 -10.97 6.61 5.99
N GLU A 35 -12.24 6.40 5.69
CA GLU A 35 -13.32 6.28 6.67
C GLU A 35 -13.84 4.84 6.69
N ASP A 36 -14.29 4.38 7.86
CA ASP A 36 -14.84 3.04 7.99
C ASP A 36 -16.11 2.89 7.13
N LYS A 37 -16.22 1.74 6.45
CA LYS A 37 -17.35 1.39 5.56
C LYS A 37 -17.51 2.27 4.32
N GLN A 38 -16.56 3.15 4.01
CA GLN A 38 -16.63 3.89 2.76
C GLN A 38 -16.37 2.98 1.55
N PRO A 39 -17.05 3.21 0.41
CA PRO A 39 -16.75 2.47 -0.82
C PRO A 39 -15.40 2.87 -1.40
N LEU A 40 -14.74 1.93 -2.06
CA LEU A 40 -13.58 2.22 -2.90
C LEU A 40 -13.96 3.20 -4.00
N GLN A 41 -13.14 4.23 -4.21
CA GLN A 41 -13.38 5.21 -5.26
C GLN A 41 -12.23 5.21 -6.28
N PRO A 42 -12.52 4.82 -7.54
CA PRO A 42 -11.55 4.99 -8.63
C PRO A 42 -11.09 6.44 -8.75
N GLY A 43 -9.84 6.64 -9.15
CA GLY A 43 -9.29 7.97 -9.34
C GLY A 43 -9.00 8.75 -8.06
N THR A 44 -8.91 8.08 -6.92
CA THR A 44 -8.53 8.70 -5.64
C THR A 44 -7.38 7.97 -4.98
N VAL A 45 -6.60 8.71 -4.19
CA VAL A 45 -5.57 8.17 -3.29
C VAL A 45 -6.11 8.23 -1.87
N THR A 46 -6.28 7.07 -1.25
CA THR A 46 -6.85 6.95 0.09
C THR A 46 -5.81 6.36 1.05
N PHE A 47 -5.45 7.14 2.07
CA PHE A 47 -4.48 6.74 3.09
C PHE A 47 -5.15 6.11 4.30
N ALA A 48 -4.49 5.11 4.88
CA ALA A 48 -4.85 4.60 6.20
C ALA A 48 -4.68 5.68 7.27
N PRO A 49 -5.67 5.91 8.15
CA PRO A 49 -5.51 6.84 9.27
C PRO A 49 -4.58 6.28 10.36
N PRO A 50 -4.00 7.13 11.20
CA PRO A 50 -3.20 6.67 12.34
C PRO A 50 -4.02 5.78 13.28
N ASP A 51 -3.36 4.79 13.87
CA ASP A 51 -3.90 3.86 14.88
C ASP A 51 -5.02 2.93 14.39
N TYR A 52 -5.20 2.80 13.08
CA TYR A 52 -6.11 1.82 12.46
C TYR A 52 -5.42 1.11 11.31
N HIS A 53 -5.61 -0.21 11.21
CA HIS A 53 -5.33 -0.93 9.99
C HIS A 53 -6.39 -0.61 8.94
N LEU A 54 -5.97 -0.39 7.70
CA LEU A 54 -6.86 -0.25 6.55
C LEU A 54 -7.04 -1.61 5.90
N LEU A 55 -8.27 -2.06 5.77
CA LEU A 55 -8.64 -3.33 5.13
C LEU A 55 -9.57 -3.08 3.96
N VAL A 56 -9.54 -4.00 3.02
CA VAL A 56 -10.55 -4.12 1.96
C VAL A 56 -11.52 -5.21 2.36
N GLU A 57 -12.80 -4.89 2.40
CA GLU A 57 -13.89 -5.85 2.61
C GLU A 57 -14.50 -6.32 1.29
N ASP A 58 -15.27 -7.39 1.36
CA ASP A 58 -16.09 -7.86 0.24
C ASP A 58 -16.94 -6.71 -0.32
N GLU A 59 -17.25 -6.79 -1.61
CA GLU A 59 -18.00 -5.76 -2.35
C GLU A 59 -17.26 -4.42 -2.54
N GLY A 60 -15.97 -4.34 -2.19
CA GLY A 60 -15.16 -3.15 -2.43
C GLY A 60 -15.39 -2.00 -1.44
N ALA A 61 -15.77 -2.31 -0.22
CA ALA A 61 -15.77 -1.35 0.90
C ALA A 61 -14.44 -1.35 1.63
N LEU A 62 -14.11 -0.23 2.26
CA LEU A 62 -12.98 -0.12 3.19
C LEU A 62 -13.44 -0.39 4.62
N ALA A 63 -12.57 -0.99 5.42
CA ALA A 63 -12.78 -1.13 6.85
C ALA A 63 -11.56 -0.62 7.62
N LEU A 64 -11.82 -0.06 8.79
CA LEU A 64 -10.79 0.33 9.75
C LEU A 64 -10.80 -0.69 10.91
N SER A 65 -9.64 -1.28 11.20
CA SER A 65 -9.49 -2.31 12.22
C SER A 65 -8.59 -1.82 13.36
N VAL A 66 -8.94 -2.21 14.58
CA VAL A 66 -8.13 -2.02 15.78
C VAL A 66 -7.42 -3.29 16.23
N ASP A 67 -7.29 -4.27 15.32
CA ASP A 67 -6.49 -5.46 15.57
C ASP A 67 -5.06 -5.07 15.98
N ALA A 68 -4.37 -5.98 16.65
CA ALA A 68 -3.04 -5.72 17.18
C ALA A 68 -2.08 -5.13 16.13
N PRO A 69 -1.19 -4.22 16.53
CA PRO A 69 -0.14 -3.73 15.64
C PRO A 69 0.69 -4.87 15.02
N VAL A 70 1.07 -4.71 13.77
CA VAL A 70 1.97 -5.62 13.05
C VAL A 70 3.36 -5.01 13.09
N LEU A 71 4.35 -5.76 13.62
CA LEU A 71 5.72 -5.26 13.78
C LEU A 71 5.76 -3.86 14.41
N PHE A 72 4.98 -3.67 15.47
CA PHE A 72 4.82 -2.42 16.21
C PHE A 72 4.12 -1.28 15.46
N SER A 73 3.59 -1.53 14.25
CA SER A 73 2.92 -0.52 13.45
C SER A 73 1.42 -0.75 13.31
N ARG A 74 0.64 0.32 13.46
CA ARG A 74 -0.76 0.43 13.11
C ARG A 74 -1.07 1.87 12.68
N PRO A 75 -1.28 2.12 11.38
CA PRO A 75 -1.48 1.15 10.30
C PRO A 75 -0.23 0.35 9.93
N ALA A 76 -0.47 -0.84 9.35
CA ALA A 76 0.55 -1.70 8.76
C ALA A 76 0.18 -2.11 7.33
N ILE A 77 1.18 -2.51 6.55
CA ILE A 77 1.03 -2.83 5.13
C ILE A 77 0.44 -4.23 4.93
N ASP A 78 0.91 -5.21 5.67
CA ASP A 78 0.47 -6.61 5.52
C ASP A 78 -1.05 -6.77 5.60
N PRO A 79 -1.79 -6.16 6.56
CA PRO A 79 -3.25 -6.29 6.61
C PRO A 79 -3.95 -5.72 5.37
N LEU A 80 -3.47 -4.61 4.82
CA LEU A 80 -4.04 -4.05 3.60
C LEU A 80 -3.81 -4.97 2.40
N PHE A 81 -2.58 -5.42 2.19
CA PHE A 81 -2.24 -6.26 1.05
C PHE A 81 -2.95 -7.62 1.12
N ASP A 82 -3.01 -8.23 2.29
CA ASP A 82 -3.69 -9.50 2.50
C ASP A 82 -5.20 -9.41 2.21
N SER A 83 -5.87 -8.41 2.74
CA SER A 83 -7.29 -8.20 2.50
C SER A 83 -7.60 -7.84 1.05
N ALA A 84 -6.77 -6.99 0.41
CA ALA A 84 -6.91 -6.67 -1.01
C ALA A 84 -6.70 -7.90 -1.90
N ALA A 85 -5.71 -8.74 -1.58
CA ALA A 85 -5.47 -10.00 -2.29
C ALA A 85 -6.66 -10.96 -2.18
N ALA A 86 -7.26 -11.07 -0.99
CA ALA A 86 -8.42 -11.93 -0.75
C ALA A 86 -9.65 -11.50 -1.57
N VAL A 87 -9.87 -10.18 -1.71
CA VAL A 87 -11.05 -9.64 -2.43
C VAL A 87 -10.83 -9.55 -3.94
N PHE A 88 -9.68 -9.04 -4.38
CA PHE A 88 -9.44 -8.70 -5.79
C PHE A 88 -8.50 -9.65 -6.52
N GLY A 89 -7.78 -10.51 -5.81
CA GLY A 89 -6.93 -11.55 -6.43
C GLY A 89 -5.98 -10.99 -7.47
N ALA A 90 -6.12 -11.48 -8.70
CA ALA A 90 -5.27 -11.11 -9.84
C ALA A 90 -5.38 -9.63 -10.28
N GLN A 91 -6.35 -8.89 -9.77
CA GLN A 91 -6.54 -7.47 -10.10
C GLN A 91 -5.71 -6.54 -9.21
N VAL A 92 -4.97 -7.07 -8.23
CA VAL A 92 -4.13 -6.27 -7.33
C VAL A 92 -2.76 -6.02 -7.95
N LEU A 93 -2.34 -4.76 -7.93
CA LEU A 93 -0.95 -4.36 -8.09
C LEU A 93 -0.46 -3.78 -6.77
N ALA A 94 0.41 -4.50 -6.09
CA ALA A 94 1.06 -4.05 -4.86
C ALA A 94 2.36 -3.32 -5.20
N LEU A 95 2.55 -2.15 -4.59
CA LEU A 95 3.80 -1.38 -4.68
C LEU A 95 4.39 -1.27 -3.28
N LEU A 96 5.61 -1.76 -3.09
CA LEU A 96 6.30 -1.65 -1.81
C LEU A 96 7.57 -0.83 -1.96
N LEU A 97 7.63 0.25 -1.21
CA LEU A 97 8.68 1.26 -1.32
C LEU A 97 9.61 1.20 -0.11
N THR A 98 10.49 2.20 -0.01
CA THR A 98 11.42 2.38 1.11
C THR A 98 10.75 2.28 2.48
N GLY A 99 11.42 1.66 3.43
CA GLY A 99 10.97 1.55 4.82
C GLY A 99 11.96 0.78 5.69
N ALA A 100 11.97 1.11 6.99
CA ALA A 100 12.87 0.52 7.99
C ALA A 100 12.21 -0.63 8.78
N SER A 101 11.40 -1.43 8.13
CA SER A 101 10.65 -2.56 8.70
C SER A 101 10.51 -3.66 7.66
N SER A 102 10.28 -4.88 8.08
CA SER A 102 9.94 -6.00 7.19
C SER A 102 8.43 -6.14 6.93
N ASP A 103 7.61 -5.21 7.40
CA ASP A 103 6.18 -5.12 7.08
C ASP A 103 5.98 -5.01 5.56
N GLY A 104 4.97 -5.68 5.06
CA GLY A 104 4.69 -5.80 3.62
C GLY A 104 5.19 -7.10 3.00
N SER A 105 6.12 -7.83 3.64
CA SER A 105 6.66 -9.07 3.09
C SER A 105 5.61 -10.18 2.99
N GLU A 106 4.81 -10.38 4.04
CA GLU A 106 3.69 -11.33 4.06
C GLU A 106 2.61 -10.90 3.08
N GLY A 107 2.29 -9.61 3.05
CA GLY A 107 1.29 -9.05 2.15
C GLY A 107 1.69 -9.18 0.67
N VAL A 108 2.95 -8.96 0.31
CA VAL A 108 3.46 -9.22 -1.04
C VAL A 108 3.31 -10.70 -1.40
N ALA A 109 3.63 -11.60 -0.48
CA ALA A 109 3.44 -13.03 -0.70
C ALA A 109 1.95 -13.38 -0.92
N ALA A 110 1.04 -12.79 -0.14
CA ALA A 110 -0.40 -12.99 -0.30
C ALA A 110 -0.90 -12.51 -1.67
N VAL A 111 -0.51 -11.31 -2.09
CA VAL A 111 -0.86 -10.77 -3.41
C VAL A 111 -0.39 -11.68 -4.53
N ARG A 112 0.86 -12.12 -4.49
CA ARG A 112 1.42 -13.00 -5.53
C ARG A 112 0.76 -14.38 -5.55
N ARG A 113 0.47 -14.97 -4.38
CA ARG A 113 -0.28 -16.25 -4.31
C ARG A 113 -1.70 -16.13 -4.88
N ALA A 114 -2.33 -14.98 -4.74
CA ALA A 114 -3.65 -14.71 -5.28
C ALA A 114 -3.66 -14.39 -6.80
N GLY A 115 -2.49 -14.40 -7.45
CA GLY A 115 -2.33 -14.11 -8.87
C GLY A 115 -2.17 -12.63 -9.20
N GLY A 116 -2.11 -11.77 -8.21
CA GLY A 116 -1.80 -10.34 -8.37
C GLY A 116 -0.32 -10.11 -8.64
N HIS A 117 0.04 -8.85 -8.87
CA HIS A 117 1.41 -8.44 -9.16
C HIS A 117 1.99 -7.62 -8.02
N ALA A 118 3.30 -7.77 -7.79
CA ALA A 118 4.03 -6.98 -6.81
C ALA A 118 5.28 -6.36 -7.44
N TRP A 119 5.40 -5.04 -7.34
CA TRP A 119 6.59 -4.29 -7.71
C TRP A 119 7.24 -3.72 -6.47
N LEU A 120 8.53 -3.95 -6.33
CA LEU A 120 9.32 -3.46 -5.21
C LEU A 120 10.25 -2.34 -5.68
N GLN A 121 10.43 -1.34 -4.85
CA GLN A 121 11.49 -0.37 -5.07
C GLN A 121 12.84 -1.07 -5.01
N CYS A 122 13.75 -0.71 -5.91
CA CYS A 122 15.12 -1.20 -5.91
C CYS A 122 15.78 -0.94 -4.55
N PRO A 123 16.20 -1.97 -3.79
CA PRO A 123 16.76 -1.79 -2.46
C PRO A 123 18.01 -0.89 -2.44
N GLU A 124 18.80 -0.92 -3.50
CA GLU A 124 20.05 -0.15 -3.61
C GLU A 124 19.78 1.36 -3.74
N GLU A 125 18.60 1.74 -4.22
CA GLU A 125 18.20 3.15 -4.34
C GLU A 125 17.36 3.61 -3.13
N ALA A 126 16.75 2.68 -2.40
CA ALA A 126 15.85 3.00 -1.30
C ALA A 126 16.62 3.67 -0.15
N GLU A 127 16.08 4.76 0.39
CA GLU A 127 16.66 5.42 1.57
C GLU A 127 16.77 4.48 2.76
N ALA A 128 15.74 3.65 2.98
CA ALA A 128 15.75 2.54 3.93
C ALA A 128 15.42 1.25 3.18
N SER A 129 16.43 0.42 2.96
CA SER A 129 16.35 -0.76 2.09
C SER A 129 15.65 -1.96 2.74
N MET A 130 15.47 -1.98 4.06
CA MET A 130 14.98 -3.15 4.80
C MET A 130 13.64 -3.66 4.25
N MET A 131 12.69 -2.77 4.01
CA MET A 131 11.35 -3.15 3.58
C MET A 131 11.34 -3.81 2.20
N PRO A 132 11.84 -3.20 1.13
CA PRO A 132 11.88 -3.86 -0.17
C PRO A 132 12.82 -5.06 -0.21
N ALA A 133 13.95 -5.03 0.48
CA ALA A 133 14.88 -6.15 0.53
C ALA A 133 14.29 -7.38 1.24
N SER A 134 13.61 -7.18 2.37
CA SER A 134 12.94 -8.26 3.11
C SER A 134 11.83 -8.90 2.28
N ALA A 135 11.00 -8.09 1.62
CA ALA A 135 9.94 -8.59 0.75
C ALA A 135 10.50 -9.37 -0.45
N LEU A 136 11.57 -8.87 -1.07
CA LEU A 136 12.24 -9.57 -2.17
C LEU A 136 12.77 -10.93 -1.74
N GLN A 137 13.40 -11.01 -0.59
CA GLN A 137 13.96 -12.26 -0.05
C GLN A 137 12.86 -13.25 0.35
N TYR A 138 11.79 -12.78 0.99
CA TYR A 138 10.72 -13.62 1.52
C TYR A 138 9.71 -14.06 0.45
N ALA A 139 9.25 -13.14 -0.36
CA ALA A 139 8.14 -13.34 -1.29
C ALA A 139 8.53 -13.29 -2.77
N GLY A 140 9.69 -12.74 -3.10
CA GLY A 140 10.04 -12.38 -4.47
C GLY A 140 9.23 -11.19 -4.98
N ALA A 141 9.35 -10.91 -6.27
CA ALA A 141 8.64 -9.81 -6.92
C ALA A 141 8.42 -10.10 -8.40
N ASP A 142 7.43 -9.42 -9.00
CA ASP A 142 7.25 -9.43 -10.45
C ASP A 142 8.12 -8.39 -11.14
N ALA A 143 8.50 -7.33 -10.41
CA ALA A 143 9.50 -6.35 -10.84
C ALA A 143 10.20 -5.71 -9.63
N VAL A 144 11.49 -5.41 -9.78
CA VAL A 144 12.28 -4.60 -8.85
C VAL A 144 12.76 -3.38 -9.62
N LEU A 145 12.30 -2.20 -9.25
CA LEU A 145 12.40 -1.01 -10.07
C LEU A 145 12.89 0.21 -9.28
N PRO A 146 13.78 1.02 -9.87
CA PRO A 146 13.96 2.39 -9.40
C PRO A 146 12.64 3.17 -9.45
N LEU A 147 12.45 4.13 -8.54
CA LEU A 147 11.20 4.93 -8.47
C LEU A 147 10.83 5.58 -9.79
N GLU A 148 11.80 6.14 -10.49
CA GLU A 148 11.57 6.80 -11.79
C GLU A 148 10.97 5.83 -12.82
N LEU A 149 11.53 4.62 -12.89
CA LEU A 149 11.03 3.60 -13.82
C LEU A 149 9.67 3.06 -13.38
N MET A 150 9.45 2.90 -12.08
CA MET A 150 8.15 2.51 -11.53
C MET A 150 7.07 3.54 -11.90
N CYS A 151 7.34 4.82 -11.72
CA CYS A 151 6.43 5.90 -12.12
C CYS A 151 6.13 5.91 -13.63
N ARG A 152 7.14 5.66 -14.45
CA ARG A 152 6.97 5.58 -15.91
C ARG A 152 6.06 4.42 -16.29
N ARG A 153 6.31 3.23 -15.76
CA ARG A 153 5.48 2.05 -16.03
C ARG A 153 4.05 2.22 -15.54
N LEU A 154 3.83 2.85 -14.39
CA LEU A 154 2.48 3.15 -13.91
C LEU A 154 1.72 4.06 -14.87
N LYS A 155 2.38 5.09 -15.41
CA LYS A 155 1.77 5.96 -16.43
C LYS A 155 1.41 5.21 -17.70
N GLU A 156 2.27 4.29 -18.15
CA GLU A 156 2.03 3.46 -19.35
C GLU A 156 0.85 2.50 -19.14
N LEU A 157 0.71 1.89 -17.95
CA LEU A 157 -0.39 0.97 -17.64
C LEU A 157 -1.77 1.64 -17.68
N PHE A 158 -1.83 2.94 -17.38
CA PHE A 158 -3.07 3.69 -17.24
C PHE A 158 -3.20 4.86 -18.23
N ALA A 159 -2.39 4.82 -19.27
CA ALA A 159 -2.43 5.82 -20.35
C ALA A 159 -3.68 5.70 -21.23
#